data_225002cdfb40a05ebceba2ec9a0dbc9e
#
_entry.id   225002cdfb40a05ebceba2ec9a0dbc9e
#
_cell.length_a   1.000
_cell.length_b   1.000
_cell.length_c   1.000
_cell.angle_alpha   90.00
_cell.angle_beta   90.00
_cell.angle_gamma   90.00
#
_symmetry.space_group_name_H-M   'P 1'
#
loop_
_entity.id
_entity.type
_entity.pdbx_description
1 polymer ?
#
loop_
_entity_poly.entity_id
_entity_poly.type
_entity_poly.pdbx_seq_one_letter_code
_entity_poly.pdbx_strand_id
1 'polypeptide(L)'
;EIVTGGKQDRVIAKDRVIPPGADPLPLDVFCVEPGRWAGASVAFNTKSLMAAPALREKAQVAKSQDEVWAAGRAAVGGVAAEAGAVGGLRSSSYAIIAEDSELKRKIDSTAADLQQEYEKALRTQLRGKELVGVVVAVNGEVIWADLFAEPALFEKYWPKLLRSYVVEAL
;
A
#
# COMPACT_ATOMS: atom_id res chain seq x y z
N GLU A 1 1.28 5.49 2.82
CA GLU A 1 2.12 4.62 3.66
C GLU A 1 1.32 4.07 4.84
N ILE A 2 1.58 2.82 5.22
CA ILE A 2 1.06 2.20 6.44
C ILE A 2 2.12 2.33 7.54
N VAL A 3 1.70 2.78 8.70
CA VAL A 3 2.52 2.79 9.91
C VAL A 3 1.92 1.85 10.95
N THR A 4 2.76 1.02 11.54
CA THR A 4 2.36 -0.01 12.51
C THR A 4 2.81 0.37 13.92
N GLY A 5 2.01 0.08 14.92
CA GLY A 5 2.35 0.33 16.31
C GLY A 5 1.28 1.14 17.06
N GLY A 6 1.65 1.61 18.24
CA GLY A 6 0.69 2.30 19.09
C GLY A 6 -0.49 1.39 19.48
N LYS A 7 -1.67 1.97 19.58
CA LYS A 7 -2.91 1.22 19.88
C LYS A 7 -3.51 0.54 18.66
N GLN A 8 -3.19 1.04 17.46
CA GLN A 8 -3.71 0.54 16.19
C GLN A 8 -2.77 0.92 15.05
N ASP A 9 -2.69 0.08 14.04
CA ASP A 9 -2.02 0.41 12.79
C ASP A 9 -2.81 1.44 11.99
N ARG A 10 -2.10 2.29 11.22
CA ARG A 10 -2.69 3.45 10.56
C ARG A 10 -2.21 3.62 9.14
N VAL A 11 -3.08 4.17 8.29
CA VAL A 11 -2.72 4.73 6.99
C VAL A 11 -2.57 6.25 7.11
N ILE A 12 -1.51 6.80 6.50
CA ILE A 12 -1.32 8.24 6.39
C ILE A 12 -2.26 8.75 5.30
N ALA A 13 -3.11 9.71 5.65
CA ALA A 13 -4.15 10.23 4.77
C ALA A 13 -3.64 11.33 3.82
N LYS A 14 -2.49 11.93 4.11
CA LYS A 14 -1.91 13.01 3.31
C LYS A 14 -0.40 12.92 3.32
N ASP A 15 0.18 12.88 2.13
CA ASP A 15 1.64 12.88 1.99
C ASP A 15 2.26 14.17 2.53
N ARG A 16 3.38 14.02 3.23
CA ARG A 16 4.16 15.10 3.80
C ARG A 16 5.64 14.88 3.57
N VAL A 17 6.31 15.92 3.11
CA VAL A 17 7.77 15.96 3.13
C VAL A 17 8.20 16.43 4.52
N ILE A 18 9.02 15.63 5.19
CA ILE A 18 9.56 15.94 6.52
C ILE A 18 11.03 16.28 6.35
N PRO A 19 11.44 17.55 6.48
CA PRO A 19 12.85 17.94 6.41
C PRO A 19 13.66 17.29 7.57
N PRO A 20 14.96 17.04 7.37
CA PRO A 20 15.83 16.63 8.44
C PRO A 20 15.82 17.65 9.59
N GLY A 21 15.69 17.17 10.83
CA GLY A 21 15.66 18.03 12.01
C GLY A 21 14.37 18.84 12.22
N ALA A 22 13.29 18.53 11.47
CA ALA A 22 12.00 19.17 11.67
C ALA A 22 11.42 18.87 13.05
N ASP A 23 10.73 19.84 13.63
CA ASP A 23 9.88 19.62 14.80
C ASP A 23 8.79 18.56 14.49
N PRO A 24 8.23 17.89 15.53
CA PRO A 24 7.15 16.94 15.33
C PRO A 24 5.98 17.56 14.55
N LEU A 25 5.62 16.95 13.43
CA LEU A 25 4.53 17.38 12.58
C LEU A 25 3.29 16.51 12.83
N PRO A 26 2.10 17.13 13.04
CA PRO A 26 0.87 16.38 13.08
C PRO A 26 0.57 15.79 11.70
N LEU A 27 0.17 14.51 11.67
CA LEU A 27 -0.25 13.81 10.47
C LEU A 27 -1.70 13.39 10.61
N ASP A 28 -2.49 13.66 9.58
CA ASP A 28 -3.82 13.08 9.46
C ASP A 28 -3.69 11.59 9.13
N VAL A 29 -4.37 10.76 9.90
CA VAL A 29 -4.29 9.31 9.78
C VAL A 29 -5.65 8.66 9.99
N PHE A 30 -5.85 7.49 9.36
CA PHE A 30 -6.99 6.61 9.62
C PHE A 30 -6.51 5.26 10.14
N CYS A 31 -7.27 4.66 11.05
CA CYS A 31 -6.98 3.32 11.55
C CYS A 31 -7.24 2.28 10.46
N VAL A 32 -6.34 1.29 10.33
CA VAL A 32 -6.50 0.17 9.39
C VAL A 32 -6.71 -1.16 10.10
N GLU A 33 -7.03 -1.11 11.37
CA GLU A 33 -7.24 -2.27 12.25
C GLU A 33 -8.47 -2.05 13.15
N PRO A 34 -9.66 -2.49 12.74
CA PRO A 34 -10.91 -2.20 13.47
C PRO A 34 -11.02 -2.89 14.83
N GLY A 35 -10.26 -3.94 15.11
CA GLY A 35 -10.47 -4.78 16.31
C GLY A 35 -9.53 -4.53 17.48
N ARG A 36 -8.41 -3.85 17.33
CA ARG A 36 -7.42 -3.65 18.40
C ARG A 36 -7.39 -2.20 18.89
N TRP A 37 -7.66 -2.01 20.18
CA TRP A 37 -7.65 -0.70 20.84
C TRP A 37 -6.61 -0.58 21.95
N ALA A 38 -5.82 -1.63 22.15
CA ALA A 38 -4.74 -1.66 23.12
C ALA A 38 -3.44 -2.04 22.44
N GLY A 39 -2.37 -1.33 22.70
CA GLY A 39 -1.05 -1.59 22.12
C GLY A 39 0.03 -1.50 23.17
N ALA A 40 1.08 -2.27 22.95
CA ALA A 40 2.26 -2.30 23.81
C ALA A 40 3.35 -1.30 23.38
N SER A 41 3.24 -0.71 22.19
CA SER A 41 4.26 0.20 21.67
C SER A 41 3.80 1.66 21.74
N VAL A 42 4.66 2.54 22.21
CA VAL A 42 4.46 4.00 22.16
C VAL A 42 5.00 4.61 20.86
N ALA A 43 5.77 3.83 20.09
CA ALA A 43 6.37 4.26 18.83
C ALA A 43 5.66 3.61 17.64
N PHE A 44 5.62 4.34 16.52
CA PHE A 44 5.20 3.82 15.23
C PHE A 44 6.41 3.46 14.37
N ASN A 45 6.28 2.39 13.59
CA ASN A 45 7.27 1.95 12.63
C ASN A 45 6.63 1.84 11.25
N THR A 46 7.41 2.06 10.19
CA THR A 46 6.98 1.73 8.84
C THR A 46 7.33 0.29 8.50
N LYS A 47 6.45 -0.40 7.78
CA LYS A 47 6.71 -1.72 7.18
C LYS A 47 7.08 -1.61 5.71
N SER A 48 7.36 -0.42 5.22
CA SER A 48 7.53 -0.16 3.79
C SER A 48 6.34 -0.64 2.94
N LEU A 49 5.15 -0.56 3.53
CA LEU A 49 3.91 -0.99 2.92
C LEU A 49 3.09 0.21 2.48
N MET A 50 2.80 0.28 1.19
CA MET A 50 1.83 1.23 0.63
C MET A 50 0.44 0.61 0.68
N ALA A 51 -0.55 1.41 1.03
CA ALA A 51 -1.95 1.00 0.96
C ALA A 51 -2.39 0.81 -0.49
N ALA A 52 -3.25 -0.16 -0.74
CA ALA A 52 -3.89 -0.36 -2.05
C ALA A 52 -4.68 0.89 -2.49
N PRO A 53 -4.85 1.12 -3.79
CA PRO A 53 -5.57 2.26 -4.35
C PRO A 53 -6.92 2.54 -3.70
N ALA A 54 -7.79 1.55 -3.59
CA ALA A 54 -9.12 1.73 -2.97
C ALA A 54 -9.03 2.22 -1.52
N LEU A 55 -8.09 1.68 -0.73
CA LEU A 55 -7.90 2.14 0.66
C LEU A 55 -7.37 3.57 0.70
N ARG A 56 -6.44 3.94 -0.22
CA ARG A 56 -5.94 5.31 -0.33
C ARG A 56 -7.04 6.30 -0.70
N GLU A 57 -7.92 5.93 -1.63
CA GLU A 57 -9.07 6.74 -2.00
C GLU A 57 -9.95 7.05 -0.79
N LYS A 58 -10.29 6.02 0.02
CA LYS A 58 -11.14 6.22 1.20
C LYS A 58 -10.47 7.08 2.27
N ALA A 59 -9.16 6.96 2.44
CA ALA A 59 -8.41 7.78 3.39
C ALA A 59 -8.22 9.23 2.91
N GLN A 60 -7.97 9.45 1.62
CA GLN A 60 -7.61 10.76 1.07
C GLN A 60 -8.81 11.57 0.61
N VAL A 61 -9.79 10.94 0.00
CA VAL A 61 -10.94 11.59 -0.65
C VAL A 61 -12.18 11.50 0.23
N ALA A 62 -12.64 10.29 0.54
CA ALA A 62 -13.84 10.08 1.33
C ALA A 62 -13.67 10.52 2.79
N LYS A 63 -12.46 10.40 3.34
CA LYS A 63 -12.12 10.76 4.73
C LYS A 63 -13.06 10.11 5.75
N SER A 64 -13.44 8.88 5.48
CA SER A 64 -14.38 8.10 6.28
C SER A 64 -13.67 6.91 6.91
N GLN A 65 -13.67 6.83 8.24
CA GLN A 65 -13.04 5.73 8.96
C GLN A 65 -13.70 4.38 8.64
N ASP A 66 -15.02 4.35 8.51
CA ASP A 66 -15.76 3.11 8.22
C ASP A 66 -15.46 2.60 6.81
N GLU A 67 -15.33 3.51 5.84
CA GLU A 67 -14.96 3.16 4.46
C GLU A 67 -13.51 2.68 4.37
N VAL A 68 -12.58 3.27 5.14
CA VAL A 68 -11.20 2.80 5.25
C VAL A 68 -11.16 1.38 5.79
N TRP A 69 -11.94 1.08 6.82
CA TRP A 69 -12.04 -0.28 7.35
C TRP A 69 -12.66 -1.26 6.37
N ALA A 70 -13.69 -0.84 5.62
CA ALA A 70 -14.31 -1.69 4.59
C ALA A 70 -13.33 -2.01 3.46
N ALA A 71 -12.63 -1.01 2.93
CA ALA A 71 -11.62 -1.18 1.89
C ALA A 71 -10.45 -2.07 2.38
N GLY A 72 -9.99 -1.86 3.61
CA GLY A 72 -8.94 -2.69 4.20
C GLY A 72 -9.33 -4.15 4.33
N ARG A 73 -10.55 -4.44 4.80
CA ARG A 73 -11.07 -5.81 4.88
C ARG A 73 -11.23 -6.46 3.51
N ALA A 74 -11.70 -5.71 2.51
CA ALA A 74 -11.86 -6.22 1.15
C ALA A 74 -10.50 -6.61 0.55
N ALA A 75 -9.49 -5.73 0.66
CA ALA A 75 -8.15 -6.00 0.17
C ALA A 75 -7.49 -7.21 0.85
N VAL A 76 -7.56 -7.30 2.18
CA VAL A 76 -7.04 -8.44 2.93
C VAL A 76 -7.78 -9.73 2.56
N GLY A 77 -9.10 -9.66 2.40
CA GLY A 77 -9.93 -10.79 2.02
C GLY A 77 -9.62 -11.32 0.62
N GLY A 78 -9.40 -10.44 -0.35
CA GLY A 78 -9.01 -10.80 -1.72
C GLY A 78 -7.67 -11.54 -1.74
N VAL A 79 -6.63 -10.95 -1.16
CA VAL A 79 -5.31 -11.59 -1.09
C VAL A 79 -5.36 -12.92 -0.34
N ALA A 80 -6.13 -13.02 0.75
CA ALA A 80 -6.27 -14.25 1.52
C ALA A 80 -6.97 -15.35 0.73
N ALA A 81 -8.00 -15.02 -0.05
CA ALA A 81 -8.67 -15.95 -0.92
C ALA A 81 -7.73 -16.53 -1.98
N GLU A 82 -6.99 -15.65 -2.66
CA GLU A 82 -5.99 -16.04 -3.67
C GLU A 82 -4.79 -16.80 -3.11
N ALA A 83 -4.44 -16.57 -1.85
CA ALA A 83 -3.39 -17.30 -1.16
C ALA A 83 -3.86 -18.63 -0.53
N GLY A 84 -5.17 -18.90 -0.54
CA GLY A 84 -5.74 -20.07 0.14
C GLY A 84 -5.75 -19.97 1.67
N ALA A 85 -5.62 -18.78 2.23
CA ALA A 85 -5.47 -18.51 3.67
C ALA A 85 -6.78 -18.09 4.35
N VAL A 86 -7.92 -18.35 3.74
CA VAL A 86 -9.24 -17.96 4.25
C VAL A 86 -9.55 -18.63 5.58
N GLY A 87 -9.80 -17.83 6.60
CA GLY A 87 -10.21 -18.29 7.94
C GLY A 87 -9.08 -18.46 8.97
N GLY A 88 -7.84 -18.18 8.59
CA GLY A 88 -6.66 -18.36 9.46
C GLY A 88 -5.89 -17.09 9.83
N LEU A 89 -6.35 -15.91 9.44
CA LEU A 89 -5.61 -14.66 9.65
C LEU A 89 -5.57 -14.29 11.14
N ARG A 90 -4.35 -13.99 11.61
CA ARG A 90 -4.07 -13.67 13.02
C ARG A 90 -4.37 -12.23 13.42
N SER A 91 -4.69 -11.37 12.46
CA SER A 91 -4.93 -9.94 12.68
C SER A 91 -5.98 -9.41 11.72
N SER A 92 -6.73 -8.41 12.16
CA SER A 92 -7.66 -7.63 11.34
C SER A 92 -7.00 -6.39 10.71
N SER A 93 -5.70 -6.17 10.99
CA SER A 93 -4.94 -5.06 10.42
C SER A 93 -4.65 -5.29 8.96
N TYR A 94 -4.72 -4.22 8.16
CA TYR A 94 -4.21 -4.25 6.78
C TYR A 94 -2.73 -4.66 6.72
N ALA A 95 -1.93 -4.37 7.75
CA ALA A 95 -0.52 -4.73 7.81
C ALA A 95 -0.26 -6.24 7.77
N ILE A 96 -1.27 -7.08 8.05
CA ILE A 96 -1.16 -8.55 7.94
C ILE A 96 -0.69 -9.00 6.55
N ILE A 97 -1.01 -8.24 5.51
CA ILE A 97 -0.56 -8.48 4.14
C ILE A 97 0.97 -8.59 4.02
N ALA A 98 1.70 -7.81 4.82
CA ALA A 98 3.17 -7.84 4.85
C ALA A 98 3.75 -8.75 5.93
N GLU A 99 2.94 -9.19 6.89
CA GLU A 99 3.36 -9.96 8.07
C GLU A 99 3.09 -11.46 7.94
N ASP A 100 2.01 -11.82 7.25
CA ASP A 100 1.67 -13.20 6.95
C ASP A 100 2.51 -13.72 5.79
N SER A 101 3.15 -14.88 5.99
CA SER A 101 4.10 -15.42 5.00
C SER A 101 3.44 -15.90 3.71
N GLU A 102 2.19 -16.35 3.78
CA GLU A 102 1.46 -16.83 2.59
C GLU A 102 0.94 -15.66 1.77
N LEU A 103 0.33 -14.68 2.43
CA LEU A 103 -0.13 -13.45 1.78
C LEU A 103 1.06 -12.71 1.12
N LYS A 104 2.13 -12.53 1.88
CA LYS A 104 3.34 -11.90 1.38
C LYS A 104 3.91 -12.63 0.16
N ARG A 105 4.02 -13.95 0.22
CA ARG A 105 4.53 -14.76 -0.90
C ARG A 105 3.66 -14.61 -2.15
N LYS A 106 2.34 -14.62 -2.01
CA LYS A 106 1.42 -14.43 -3.14
C LYS A 106 1.63 -13.07 -3.80
N ILE A 107 1.69 -12.01 -3.01
CA ILE A 107 1.92 -10.65 -3.52
C ILE A 107 3.30 -10.53 -4.18
N ASP A 108 4.36 -11.02 -3.51
CA ASP A 108 5.72 -10.91 -4.02
C ASP A 108 5.92 -11.70 -5.32
N SER A 109 5.30 -12.87 -5.46
CA SER A 109 5.38 -13.65 -6.73
C SER A 109 4.70 -12.92 -7.89
N THR A 110 3.49 -12.41 -7.68
CA THR A 110 2.77 -11.65 -8.71
C THR A 110 3.50 -10.34 -9.06
N ALA A 111 4.03 -9.65 -8.05
CA ALA A 111 4.81 -8.43 -8.26
C ALA A 111 6.11 -8.69 -9.04
N ALA A 112 6.75 -9.85 -8.84
CA ALA A 112 7.96 -10.21 -9.56
C ALA A 112 7.73 -10.38 -11.06
N ASP A 113 6.62 -11.00 -11.45
CA ASP A 113 6.25 -11.16 -12.87
C ASP A 113 6.00 -9.80 -13.54
N LEU A 114 5.23 -8.93 -12.88
CA LEU A 114 4.98 -7.57 -13.36
C LEU A 114 6.27 -6.72 -13.41
N GLN A 115 7.16 -6.89 -12.45
CA GLN A 115 8.45 -6.20 -12.43
C GLN A 115 9.32 -6.59 -13.66
N GLN A 116 9.32 -7.85 -14.03
CA GLN A 116 10.06 -8.31 -15.22
C GLN A 116 9.53 -7.66 -16.51
N GLU A 117 8.20 -7.59 -16.67
CA GLU A 117 7.60 -6.93 -17.83
C GLU A 117 7.87 -5.41 -17.82
N TYR A 118 7.81 -4.77 -16.66
CA TYR A 118 8.18 -3.36 -16.51
C TYR A 118 9.63 -3.10 -16.91
N GLU A 119 10.57 -3.91 -16.44
CA GLU A 119 11.98 -3.78 -16.81
C GLU A 119 12.23 -4.02 -18.29
N LYS A 120 11.50 -4.96 -18.91
CA LYS A 120 11.54 -5.18 -20.35
C LYS A 120 11.02 -3.96 -21.11
N ALA A 121 9.91 -3.36 -20.67
CA ALA A 121 9.38 -2.14 -21.26
C ALA A 121 10.37 -0.96 -21.16
N LEU A 122 11.05 -0.81 -20.01
CA LEU A 122 12.10 0.20 -19.83
C LEU A 122 13.24 0.04 -20.85
N ARG A 123 13.65 -1.20 -21.14
CA ARG A 123 14.72 -1.47 -22.09
C ARG A 123 14.32 -1.30 -23.55
N THR A 124 13.04 -1.43 -23.86
CA THR A 124 12.54 -1.45 -25.24
C THR A 124 11.72 -0.21 -25.59
N GLN A 125 10.53 -0.09 -25.05
CA GLN A 125 9.53 0.91 -25.44
C GLN A 125 9.78 2.28 -24.78
N LEU A 126 10.35 2.27 -23.57
CA LEU A 126 10.55 3.45 -22.73
C LEU A 126 12.02 3.87 -22.64
N ARG A 127 12.87 3.30 -23.48
CA ARG A 127 14.31 3.58 -23.47
C ARG A 127 14.59 5.08 -23.61
N GLY A 128 15.35 5.62 -22.65
CA GLY A 128 15.71 7.05 -22.63
C GLY A 128 14.57 7.98 -22.24
N LYS A 129 13.45 7.46 -21.77
CA LYS A 129 12.36 8.24 -21.19
C LYS A 129 12.55 8.38 -19.67
N GLU A 130 12.26 9.55 -19.16
CA GLU A 130 12.16 9.80 -17.72
C GLU A 130 10.73 9.55 -17.28
N LEU A 131 10.54 8.56 -16.42
CA LEU A 131 9.23 8.20 -15.91
C LEU A 131 8.98 8.90 -14.58
N VAL A 132 7.88 9.61 -14.48
CA VAL A 132 7.48 10.33 -13.26
C VAL A 132 6.25 9.73 -12.59
N GLY A 133 5.75 8.60 -13.09
CA GLY A 133 4.57 7.97 -12.52
C GLY A 133 4.05 6.80 -13.33
N VAL A 134 2.88 6.34 -12.93
CA VAL A 134 2.21 5.17 -13.49
C VAL A 134 0.71 5.39 -13.53
N VAL A 135 0.07 4.86 -14.58
CA VAL A 135 -1.38 4.67 -14.66
C VAL A 135 -1.66 3.17 -14.56
N VAL A 136 -2.55 2.78 -13.68
CA VAL A 136 -2.88 1.38 -13.39
C VAL A 136 -4.26 1.05 -13.91
N ALA A 137 -4.33 -0.03 -14.68
CA ALA A 137 -5.60 -0.59 -15.13
C ALA A 137 -5.70 -2.06 -14.71
N VAL A 138 -6.88 -2.47 -14.28
CA VAL A 138 -7.22 -3.86 -13.97
C VAL A 138 -8.43 -4.24 -14.80
N ASN A 139 -8.36 -5.38 -15.49
CA ASN A 139 -9.43 -5.87 -16.38
C ASN A 139 -9.87 -4.84 -17.46
N GLY A 140 -8.94 -3.99 -17.91
CA GLY A 140 -9.22 -2.96 -18.92
C GLY A 140 -9.76 -1.64 -18.38
N GLU A 141 -10.03 -1.53 -17.09
CA GLU A 141 -10.49 -0.30 -16.44
C GLU A 141 -9.33 0.39 -15.70
N VAL A 142 -9.18 1.71 -15.95
CA VAL A 142 -8.21 2.52 -15.20
C VAL A 142 -8.72 2.71 -13.78
N ILE A 143 -7.96 2.22 -12.80
CA ILE A 143 -8.33 2.26 -11.38
C ILE A 143 -7.58 3.33 -10.59
N TRP A 144 -6.37 3.70 -11.03
CA TRP A 144 -5.52 4.64 -10.29
C TRP A 144 -4.43 5.28 -11.14
N ALA A 145 -3.89 6.40 -10.67
CA ALA A 145 -2.67 6.99 -11.18
C ALA A 145 -1.85 7.58 -10.03
N ASP A 146 -0.55 7.31 -10.01
CA ASP A 146 0.41 7.94 -9.12
C ASP A 146 1.42 8.74 -9.93
N LEU A 147 1.57 10.03 -9.61
CA LEU A 147 2.47 10.96 -10.27
C LEU A 147 3.39 11.61 -9.26
N PHE A 148 4.65 11.76 -9.62
CA PHE A 148 5.70 12.33 -8.78
C PHE A 148 6.32 13.54 -9.47
N ALA A 149 6.84 14.47 -8.68
CA ALA A 149 7.50 15.65 -9.20
C ALA A 149 8.82 15.34 -9.92
N GLU A 150 9.46 14.21 -9.56
CA GLU A 150 10.78 13.83 -10.07
C GLU A 150 10.87 12.33 -10.33
N PRO A 151 11.59 11.90 -11.41
CA PRO A 151 11.81 10.49 -11.73
C PRO A 151 12.44 9.69 -10.59
N ALA A 152 13.45 10.25 -9.93
CA ALA A 152 14.14 9.59 -8.82
C ALA A 152 13.23 9.30 -7.62
N LEU A 153 12.21 10.13 -7.42
CA LEU A 153 11.21 9.88 -6.38
C LEU A 153 10.28 8.72 -6.78
N PHE A 154 9.82 8.70 -8.03
CA PHE A 154 9.02 7.61 -8.56
C PHE A 154 9.77 6.27 -8.45
N GLU A 155 11.02 6.20 -8.88
CA GLU A 155 11.85 4.98 -8.79
C GLU A 155 11.96 4.45 -7.36
N LYS A 156 12.14 5.32 -6.37
CA LYS A 156 12.19 4.93 -4.94
C LYS A 156 10.87 4.36 -4.43
N TYR A 157 9.75 4.87 -4.92
CA TYR A 157 8.42 4.43 -4.49
C TYR A 157 7.92 3.21 -5.28
N TRP A 158 8.42 3.00 -6.49
CA TRP A 158 7.96 1.96 -7.41
C TRP A 158 7.80 0.57 -6.76
N PRO A 159 8.76 0.02 -6.00
CA PRO A 159 8.61 -1.32 -5.41
C PRO A 159 7.43 -1.44 -4.42
N LYS A 160 7.12 -0.36 -3.70
CA LYS A 160 5.98 -0.31 -2.78
C LYS A 160 4.66 -0.12 -3.53
N LEU A 161 4.67 0.73 -4.55
CA LEU A 161 3.52 0.99 -5.41
C LEU A 161 3.10 -0.27 -6.14
N LEU A 162 4.05 -0.97 -6.78
CA LEU A 162 3.78 -2.20 -7.50
C LEU A 162 3.07 -3.23 -6.62
N ARG A 163 3.56 -3.46 -5.39
CA ARG A 163 2.89 -4.35 -4.44
C ARG A 163 1.49 -3.87 -4.07
N SER A 164 1.28 -2.57 -3.92
CA SER A 164 -0.05 -2.02 -3.60
C SER A 164 -1.05 -2.22 -4.73
N TYR A 165 -0.60 -2.18 -5.98
CA TYR A 165 -1.44 -2.46 -7.15
C TYR A 165 -1.76 -3.95 -7.29
N VAL A 166 -0.79 -4.80 -6.95
CA VAL A 166 -1.04 -6.26 -6.87
C VAL A 166 -2.09 -6.59 -5.82
N VAL A 167 -2.04 -5.96 -4.64
CA VAL A 167 -3.07 -6.11 -3.60
C VAL A 167 -4.45 -5.67 -4.09
N GLU A 168 -4.53 -4.61 -4.90
CA GLU A 168 -5.79 -4.14 -5.49
C GLU A 168 -6.34 -5.10 -6.54
N ALA A 169 -5.45 -5.80 -7.26
CA ALA A 169 -5.84 -6.69 -8.36
C ALA A 169 -6.19 -8.12 -7.92
N LEU A 170 -5.78 -8.54 -6.72
CA LEU A 170 -6.08 -9.83 -6.12
C LEU A 170 -7.38 -9.81 -5.33
#